data_7243aead4f10208268e530cad2674735
#
_entry.id   7243aead4f10208268e530cad2674735
#
_cell.length_a   1.000
_cell.length_b   1.000
_cell.length_c   1.000
_cell.angle_alpha   90.00
_cell.angle_beta   90.00
_cell.angle_gamma   90.00
#
_symmetry.space_group_name_H-M   'P 1'
#
loop_
_entity.id
_entity.type
_entity.pdbx_description
1 polymer ?
#
loop_
_entity_poly.entity_id
_entity_poly.type
_entity_poly.pdbx_seq_one_letter_code
_entity_poly.pdbx_strand_id
1 'polypeptide(L)'
;MKKRQNKQPKQTNMTANAPQKMEAFTFGEPSPVLDRRDILDYVECINNGKWYEPPVNFSGLAKSLRAAVHHSSPIYVKRNILTSTFIPHPLLSRQDFSRLVLDYLVFANGYLEKRMSVTGQLMKLETSPAKYTRRGVEDGVYWYVSDYTHPHQFAPGSVC
;
A
#
# COMPACT_ATOMS: atom_id res chain seq x y z
N MET A 1 -30.37 78.38 -36.87
CA MET A 1 -29.54 77.37 -37.57
C MET A 1 -28.46 76.89 -36.53
N LYS A 2 -28.62 75.71 -35.90
CA LYS A 2 -27.66 75.18 -34.98
C LYS A 2 -26.85 74.07 -35.65
N LYS A 3 -25.52 74.33 -35.85
CA LYS A 3 -24.57 73.36 -36.37
C LYS A 3 -24.44 72.15 -35.45
N ARG A 4 -24.74 70.96 -35.93
CA ARG A 4 -24.44 69.71 -35.27
C ARG A 4 -22.92 69.44 -35.42
N GLN A 5 -22.23 69.40 -34.31
CA GLN A 5 -20.86 68.91 -34.26
C GLN A 5 -20.85 67.37 -34.24
N ASN A 6 -20.21 66.81 -35.24
CA ASN A 6 -19.99 65.40 -35.42
C ASN A 6 -18.86 64.96 -34.47
N LYS A 7 -19.20 64.25 -33.39
CA LYS A 7 -18.21 63.64 -32.50
C LYS A 7 -17.74 62.33 -33.14
N GLN A 8 -16.50 62.29 -33.57
CA GLN A 8 -15.83 61.03 -33.91
C GLN A 8 -15.67 60.14 -32.67
N PRO A 9 -15.84 58.79 -32.80
CA PRO A 9 -15.62 57.90 -31.71
C PRO A 9 -14.12 57.82 -31.39
N LYS A 10 -13.77 57.96 -30.12
CA LYS A 10 -12.41 57.75 -29.60
C LYS A 10 -12.02 56.29 -29.86
N GLN A 11 -10.94 56.09 -30.61
CA GLN A 11 -10.25 54.82 -30.67
C GLN A 11 -9.72 54.46 -29.25
N THR A 12 -10.26 53.44 -28.67
CA THR A 12 -9.74 52.82 -27.48
C THR A 12 -8.47 52.10 -27.88
N ASN A 13 -7.32 52.58 -27.47
CA ASN A 13 -6.07 51.87 -27.58
C ASN A 13 -6.20 50.54 -26.84
N MET A 14 -6.27 49.45 -27.58
CA MET A 14 -6.05 48.12 -27.03
C MET A 14 -4.60 48.07 -26.53
N THR A 15 -4.46 48.16 -25.22
CA THR A 15 -3.20 47.85 -24.56
C THR A 15 -2.86 46.40 -24.92
N ALA A 16 -1.77 46.22 -25.66
CA ALA A 16 -1.23 44.90 -25.97
C ALA A 16 -1.06 44.14 -24.66
N ASN A 17 -1.78 43.04 -24.52
CA ASN A 17 -1.62 42.11 -23.40
C ASN A 17 -0.16 41.70 -23.34
N ALA A 18 0.50 42.04 -22.23
CA ALA A 18 1.80 41.46 -21.95
C ALA A 18 1.69 39.92 -22.04
N PRO A 19 2.70 39.23 -22.58
CA PRO A 19 2.66 37.80 -22.72
C PRO A 19 2.40 37.19 -21.32
N GLN A 20 1.28 36.53 -21.15
CA GLN A 20 1.02 35.73 -19.96
C GLN A 20 2.14 34.70 -19.87
N LYS A 21 2.98 34.87 -18.87
CA LYS A 21 4.00 33.91 -18.52
C LYS A 21 3.28 32.62 -18.13
N MET A 22 3.21 31.68 -19.07
CA MET A 22 2.77 30.32 -18.73
C MET A 22 3.84 29.71 -17.85
N GLU A 23 3.60 29.69 -16.55
CA GLU A 23 4.37 28.85 -15.65
C GLU A 23 3.92 27.42 -15.85
N ALA A 24 4.73 26.64 -16.56
CA ALA A 24 4.56 25.21 -16.60
C ALA A 24 4.95 24.67 -15.20
N PHE A 25 3.98 24.15 -14.50
CA PHE A 25 4.24 23.37 -13.27
C PHE A 25 4.90 22.06 -13.72
N THR A 26 6.20 21.97 -13.63
CA THR A 26 6.88 20.68 -13.58
C THR A 26 6.70 20.15 -12.17
N PHE A 27 5.90 19.11 -12.01
CA PHE A 27 6.01 18.25 -10.83
C PHE A 27 7.43 17.74 -10.82
N GLY A 28 8.31 18.23 -9.98
CA GLY A 28 9.71 17.89 -9.87
C GLY A 28 10.25 16.70 -10.70
N GLU A 29 11.51 16.45 -10.66
CA GLU A 29 12.06 15.26 -11.31
C GLU A 29 11.38 14.00 -10.76
N PRO A 30 10.99 13.01 -11.60
CA PRO A 30 10.37 11.79 -11.12
C PRO A 30 11.33 11.09 -10.15
N SER A 31 11.01 11.20 -8.86
CA SER A 31 11.75 10.47 -7.83
C SER A 31 11.25 9.03 -7.76
N PRO A 32 12.14 8.05 -7.55
CA PRO A 32 11.72 6.66 -7.36
C PRO A 32 10.74 6.57 -6.19
N VAL A 33 9.61 5.88 -6.39
CA VAL A 33 8.60 5.64 -5.34
C VAL A 33 9.20 4.99 -4.08
N LEU A 34 10.38 4.39 -4.21
CA LEU A 34 11.15 3.81 -3.11
C LEU A 34 12.15 4.78 -2.48
N ASP A 35 12.22 6.04 -2.93
CA ASP A 35 13.04 7.03 -2.24
C ASP A 35 12.37 7.33 -0.90
N ARG A 36 13.03 6.90 0.18
CA ARG A 36 12.50 6.91 1.56
C ARG A 36 11.97 8.26 2.03
N ARG A 37 12.39 9.34 1.41
CA ARG A 37 11.95 10.70 1.77
C ARG A 37 10.49 10.93 1.45
N ASP A 38 10.04 10.53 0.26
CA ASP A 38 8.67 10.79 -0.18
C ASP A 38 7.66 9.84 0.49
N ILE A 39 8.10 8.63 0.86
CA ILE A 39 7.25 7.67 1.58
C ILE A 39 7.03 8.09 3.03
N LEU A 40 8.06 8.63 3.68
CA LEU A 40 7.97 9.07 5.08
C LEU A 40 7.10 10.32 5.25
N ASP A 41 7.04 11.18 4.22
CA ASP A 41 6.23 12.40 4.27
C ASP A 41 4.74 12.13 4.13
N TYR A 42 4.33 11.00 3.53
CA TYR A 42 2.92 10.73 3.22
C TYR A 42 2.26 9.68 4.10
N VAL A 43 3.02 8.75 4.68
CA VAL A 43 2.42 7.57 5.32
C VAL A 43 3.23 7.14 6.53
N GLU A 44 2.95 7.74 7.67
CA GLU A 44 3.51 7.27 8.92
C GLU A 44 2.70 6.10 9.49
N CYS A 45 3.39 4.98 9.76
CA CYS A 45 2.81 3.94 10.60
C CYS A 45 2.73 4.44 12.04
N ILE A 46 1.59 4.26 12.67
CA ILE A 46 1.39 4.67 14.06
C ILE A 46 2.10 3.68 14.96
N ASN A 47 3.10 4.17 15.70
CA ASN A 47 3.76 3.38 16.73
C ASN A 47 2.94 3.43 18.02
N ASN A 48 2.39 2.30 18.47
CA ASN A 48 1.64 2.20 19.73
C ASN A 48 2.50 1.71 20.91
N GLY A 49 3.83 1.69 20.74
CA GLY A 49 4.80 1.27 21.76
C GLY A 49 5.14 -0.23 21.73
N LYS A 50 4.33 -1.08 21.12
CA LYS A 50 4.57 -2.54 20.99
C LYS A 50 4.76 -2.94 19.53
N TRP A 51 3.94 -2.41 18.62
CA TRP A 51 4.00 -2.69 17.20
C TRP A 51 3.64 -1.45 16.36
N TYR A 52 3.91 -1.53 15.06
CA TYR A 52 3.50 -0.52 14.10
C TYR A 52 2.11 -0.83 13.56
N GLU A 53 1.17 0.10 13.74
CA GLU A 53 -0.16 0.00 13.15
C GLU A 53 -0.13 0.59 11.73
N PRO A 54 -0.65 -0.14 10.72
CA PRO A 54 -0.68 0.38 9.36
C PRO A 54 -1.61 1.60 9.25
N PRO A 55 -1.29 2.59 8.41
CA PRO A 55 -2.11 3.79 8.22
C PRO A 55 -3.42 3.48 7.51
N VAL A 56 -3.53 2.31 6.90
CA VAL A 56 -4.71 1.87 6.16
C VAL A 56 -5.45 0.80 6.96
N ASN A 57 -6.77 0.92 7.02
CA ASN A 57 -7.61 -0.06 7.70
C ASN A 57 -7.64 -1.39 6.93
N PHE A 58 -6.93 -2.40 7.41
CA PHE A 58 -6.87 -3.73 6.80
C PHE A 58 -8.22 -4.46 6.78
N SER A 59 -9.10 -4.19 7.74
CA SER A 59 -10.47 -4.71 7.70
C SER A 59 -11.28 -4.09 6.57
N GLY A 60 -11.07 -2.80 6.29
CA GLY A 60 -11.63 -2.11 5.13
C GLY A 60 -11.13 -2.70 3.81
N LEU A 61 -9.81 -2.94 3.69
CA LEU A 61 -9.21 -3.57 2.51
C LEU A 61 -9.76 -4.98 2.26
N ALA A 62 -9.88 -5.80 3.32
CA ALA A 62 -10.47 -7.14 3.19
C ALA A 62 -11.94 -7.12 2.76
N LYS A 63 -12.71 -6.11 3.20
CA LYS A 63 -14.10 -5.91 2.76
C LYS A 63 -14.15 -5.42 1.31
N SER A 64 -13.29 -4.49 0.91
CA SER A 64 -13.24 -3.93 -0.44
C SER A 64 -12.94 -5.00 -1.49
N LEU A 65 -12.13 -6.01 -1.16
CA LEU A 65 -11.87 -7.15 -2.06
C LEU A 65 -13.17 -7.84 -2.52
N ARG A 66 -14.19 -7.87 -1.66
CA ARG A 66 -15.49 -8.51 -1.95
C ARG A 66 -16.57 -7.53 -2.38
N ALA A 67 -16.33 -6.23 -2.25
CA ALA A 67 -17.33 -5.20 -2.52
C ALA A 67 -17.64 -5.04 -4.01
N ALA A 68 -16.66 -5.28 -4.88
CA ALA A 68 -16.81 -5.17 -6.32
C ALA A 68 -16.21 -6.37 -7.04
N VAL A 69 -16.99 -6.99 -7.92
CA VAL A 69 -16.56 -8.15 -8.74
C VAL A 69 -15.36 -7.78 -9.61
N HIS A 70 -15.36 -6.58 -10.17
CA HIS A 70 -14.28 -6.09 -11.02
C HIS A 70 -12.95 -5.89 -10.27
N HIS A 71 -12.97 -5.74 -8.96
CA HIS A 71 -11.77 -5.65 -8.14
C HIS A 71 -11.26 -7.04 -7.73
N SER A 72 -12.13 -7.93 -7.30
CA SER A 72 -11.74 -9.26 -6.83
C SER A 72 -11.24 -10.18 -7.95
N SER A 73 -11.90 -10.14 -9.11
CA SER A 73 -11.58 -11.02 -10.24
C SER A 73 -10.12 -10.93 -10.71
N PRO A 74 -9.56 -9.75 -11.00
CA PRO A 74 -8.14 -9.63 -11.37
C PRO A 74 -7.17 -10.12 -10.29
N ILE A 75 -7.50 -9.90 -9.02
CA ILE A 75 -6.68 -10.37 -7.89
C ILE A 75 -6.64 -11.89 -7.85
N TYR A 76 -7.79 -12.55 -8.00
CA TYR A 76 -7.84 -14.01 -8.04
C TYR A 76 -7.15 -14.60 -9.28
N VAL A 77 -7.24 -13.94 -10.44
CA VAL A 77 -6.50 -14.35 -11.64
C VAL A 77 -4.99 -14.27 -11.38
N LYS A 78 -4.49 -13.15 -10.87
CA LYS A 78 -3.07 -12.98 -10.52
C LYS A 78 -2.61 -14.03 -9.52
N ARG A 79 -3.38 -14.27 -8.45
CA ARG A 79 -3.10 -15.32 -7.47
C ARG A 79 -2.99 -16.69 -8.15
N ASN A 80 -3.94 -17.03 -8.99
CA ASN A 80 -3.97 -18.34 -9.64
C ASN A 80 -2.77 -18.53 -10.58
N ILE A 81 -2.39 -17.51 -11.35
CA ILE A 81 -1.21 -17.54 -12.20
C ILE A 81 0.04 -17.78 -11.34
N LEU A 82 0.27 -16.98 -10.30
CA LEU A 82 1.42 -17.12 -9.41
C LEU A 82 1.44 -18.50 -8.73
N THR A 83 0.28 -18.99 -8.28
CA THR A 83 0.18 -20.31 -7.66
C THR A 83 0.43 -21.46 -8.64
N SER A 84 0.04 -21.29 -9.91
CA SER A 84 0.27 -22.32 -10.94
C SER A 84 1.76 -22.45 -11.32
N THR A 85 2.49 -21.34 -11.31
CA THR A 85 3.93 -21.33 -11.61
C THR A 85 4.81 -21.72 -10.41
N PHE A 86 4.23 -21.78 -9.21
CA PHE A 86 4.94 -22.16 -8.01
C PHE A 86 5.34 -23.64 -8.02
N ILE A 87 6.64 -23.90 -7.82
CA ILE A 87 7.17 -25.24 -7.60
C ILE A 87 7.11 -25.53 -6.09
N PRO A 88 6.31 -26.51 -5.64
CA PRO A 88 6.18 -26.83 -4.22
C PRO A 88 7.53 -27.19 -3.60
N HIS A 89 7.76 -26.69 -2.41
CA HIS A 89 8.95 -27.02 -1.61
C HIS A 89 8.52 -27.88 -0.41
N PRO A 90 9.36 -28.78 0.11
CA PRO A 90 9.02 -29.60 1.28
C PRO A 90 8.57 -28.79 2.49
N LEU A 91 9.12 -27.57 2.66
CA LEU A 91 8.78 -26.67 3.77
C LEU A 91 7.58 -25.75 3.50
N LEU A 92 7.19 -25.54 2.23
CA LEU A 92 6.13 -24.61 1.87
C LEU A 92 5.16 -25.27 0.89
N SER A 93 3.94 -25.51 1.33
CA SER A 93 2.91 -26.10 0.51
C SER A 93 2.37 -25.10 -0.54
N ARG A 94 1.85 -25.61 -1.66
CA ARG A 94 1.16 -24.76 -2.66
C ARG A 94 -0.02 -24.01 -2.06
N GLN A 95 -0.68 -24.60 -1.07
CA GLN A 95 -1.82 -23.98 -0.40
C GLN A 95 -1.39 -22.78 0.45
N ASP A 96 -0.30 -22.93 1.23
CA ASP A 96 0.24 -21.83 2.03
C ASP A 96 0.79 -20.73 1.15
N PHE A 97 1.50 -21.08 0.06
CA PHE A 97 1.94 -20.11 -0.93
C PHE A 97 0.77 -19.35 -1.56
N SER A 98 -0.34 -20.02 -1.90
CA SER A 98 -1.54 -19.38 -2.44
C SER A 98 -2.17 -18.37 -1.46
N ARG A 99 -2.14 -18.66 -0.14
CA ARG A 99 -2.59 -17.74 0.91
C ARG A 99 -1.65 -16.54 1.02
N LEU A 100 -0.35 -16.78 1.05
CA LEU A 100 0.68 -15.74 1.07
C LEU A 100 0.53 -14.77 -0.10
N VAL A 101 0.36 -15.29 -1.31
CA VAL A 101 0.14 -14.50 -2.52
C VAL A 101 -1.13 -13.66 -2.41
N LEU A 102 -2.22 -14.22 -1.90
CA LEU A 102 -3.46 -13.46 -1.71
C LEU A 102 -3.28 -12.31 -0.71
N ASP A 103 -2.64 -12.59 0.42
CA ASP A 103 -2.35 -11.58 1.42
C ASP A 103 -1.47 -10.47 0.86
N TYR A 104 -0.42 -10.82 0.11
CA TYR A 104 0.44 -9.85 -0.55
C TYR A 104 -0.32 -8.98 -1.57
N LEU A 105 -1.20 -9.56 -2.38
CA LEU A 105 -1.98 -8.84 -3.38
C LEU A 105 -3.03 -7.90 -2.77
N VAL A 106 -3.52 -8.22 -1.56
CA VAL A 106 -4.57 -7.43 -0.89
C VAL A 106 -3.98 -6.41 0.07
N PHE A 107 -2.98 -6.79 0.86
CA PHE A 107 -2.43 -5.98 1.95
C PHE A 107 -1.03 -5.43 1.64
N ALA A 108 -0.43 -5.80 0.50
CA ALA A 108 0.97 -5.53 0.14
C ALA A 108 1.99 -6.07 1.17
N ASN A 109 1.55 -6.98 2.03
CA ASN A 109 2.36 -7.64 3.05
C ASN A 109 2.09 -9.15 3.04
N GLY A 110 3.11 -9.93 3.32
CA GLY A 110 2.99 -11.38 3.46
C GLY A 110 3.95 -11.86 4.53
N TYR A 111 3.48 -12.75 5.39
CA TYR A 111 4.24 -13.27 6.52
C TYR A 111 4.23 -14.79 6.53
N LEU A 112 5.39 -15.36 6.78
CA LEU A 112 5.55 -16.80 6.95
C LEU A 112 6.01 -17.10 8.37
N GLU A 113 5.30 -17.98 9.04
CA GLU A 113 5.65 -18.49 10.36
C GLU A 113 6.43 -19.79 10.22
N LYS A 114 7.57 -19.87 10.87
CA LYS A 114 8.41 -21.07 10.97
C LYS A 114 7.86 -22.00 12.02
N ARG A 115 7.34 -23.14 11.62
CA ARG A 115 6.92 -24.19 12.54
C ARG A 115 8.09 -25.09 12.87
N MET A 116 8.56 -25.02 14.10
CA MET A 116 9.71 -25.77 14.58
C MET A 116 9.27 -27.05 15.26
N SER A 117 10.07 -28.09 15.13
CA SER A 117 9.96 -29.30 15.93
C SER A 117 10.39 -29.05 17.38
N VAL A 118 10.04 -29.96 18.29
CA VAL A 118 10.53 -29.96 19.68
C VAL A 118 12.07 -30.03 19.72
N THR A 119 12.69 -30.62 18.70
CA THR A 119 14.16 -30.71 18.56
C THR A 119 14.80 -29.47 17.95
N GLY A 120 14.02 -28.41 17.64
CA GLY A 120 14.51 -27.17 17.04
C GLY A 120 14.73 -27.24 15.53
N GLN A 121 14.27 -28.28 14.85
CA GLN A 121 14.35 -28.37 13.41
C GLN A 121 13.14 -27.69 12.75
N LEU A 122 13.38 -26.98 11.63
CA LEU A 122 12.32 -26.39 10.83
C LEU A 122 11.52 -27.48 10.11
N MET A 123 10.23 -27.60 10.45
CA MET A 123 9.35 -28.59 9.85
C MET A 123 8.58 -28.06 8.65
N LYS A 124 8.03 -26.87 8.75
CA LYS A 124 7.28 -26.22 7.66
C LYS A 124 7.21 -24.72 7.86
N LEU A 125 6.91 -24.03 6.75
CA LEU A 125 6.52 -22.63 6.72
C LEU A 125 5.00 -22.56 6.56
N GLU A 126 4.36 -21.80 7.41
CA GLU A 126 2.91 -21.60 7.39
C GLU A 126 2.60 -20.12 7.22
N THR A 127 1.61 -19.79 6.40
CA THR A 127 1.24 -18.39 6.17
C THR A 127 0.51 -17.83 7.38
N SER A 128 1.06 -16.78 7.99
CA SER A 128 0.36 -15.99 9.00
C SER A 128 -0.47 -14.91 8.30
N PRO A 129 -1.77 -14.76 8.63
CA PRO A 129 -2.63 -13.78 7.97
C PRO A 129 -2.13 -12.35 8.13
N ALA A 130 -1.80 -11.68 7.03
CA ALA A 130 -1.29 -10.31 7.05
C ALA A 130 -2.28 -9.31 7.66
N LYS A 131 -3.58 -9.61 7.58
CA LYS A 131 -4.61 -8.80 8.23
C LYS A 131 -4.37 -8.61 9.73
N TYR A 132 -3.86 -9.63 10.40
CA TYR A 132 -3.68 -9.66 11.85
C TYR A 132 -2.22 -9.58 12.29
N THR A 133 -1.29 -9.82 11.38
CA THR A 133 0.15 -9.79 11.71
C THR A 133 0.67 -8.36 11.68
N ARG A 134 1.40 -7.97 12.72
CA ARG A 134 2.02 -6.65 12.87
C ARG A 134 3.50 -6.80 13.14
N ARG A 135 4.31 -5.94 12.53
CA ARG A 135 5.72 -5.82 12.88
C ARG A 135 5.85 -5.12 14.23
N GLY A 136 6.62 -5.67 15.14
CA GLY A 136 6.97 -5.05 16.41
C GLY A 136 7.91 -3.86 16.21
N VAL A 137 8.03 -3.03 17.26
CA VAL A 137 8.98 -1.93 17.31
C VAL A 137 10.41 -2.46 17.34
N GLU A 138 10.63 -3.58 18.03
CA GLU A 138 11.91 -4.29 18.06
C GLU A 138 12.08 -5.14 16.79
N ASP A 139 13.30 -5.16 16.25
CA ASP A 139 13.59 -5.94 15.06
C ASP A 139 13.44 -7.46 15.31
N GLY A 140 12.81 -8.13 14.34
CA GLY A 140 12.55 -9.58 14.43
C GLY A 140 11.39 -9.96 15.33
N VAL A 141 10.72 -9.00 15.97
CA VAL A 141 9.53 -9.22 16.78
C VAL A 141 8.28 -8.98 15.96
N TYR A 142 7.34 -9.91 16.04
CA TYR A 142 6.04 -9.82 15.39
C TYR A 142 4.91 -10.10 16.36
N TRP A 143 3.76 -9.51 16.08
CA TRP A 143 2.57 -9.63 16.91
C TRP A 143 1.38 -10.12 16.08
N TYR A 144 0.60 -11.01 16.64
CA TYR A 144 -0.68 -11.41 16.11
C TYR A 144 -1.79 -10.66 16.86
N VAL A 145 -2.46 -9.74 16.16
CA VAL A 145 -3.45 -8.83 16.73
C VAL A 145 -4.80 -9.10 16.06
N SER A 146 -5.44 -10.19 16.48
CA SER A 146 -6.84 -10.48 16.10
C SER A 146 -7.81 -9.68 16.95
N ASP A 147 -7.44 -9.45 18.21
CA ASP A 147 -8.12 -8.62 19.19
C ASP A 147 -7.08 -7.72 19.88
N TYR A 148 -7.38 -6.43 19.96
CA TYR A 148 -6.50 -5.45 20.60
C TYR A 148 -6.38 -5.64 22.12
N THR A 149 -7.33 -6.32 22.74
CA THR A 149 -7.31 -6.62 24.18
C THR A 149 -6.34 -7.75 24.53
N HIS A 150 -6.16 -8.71 23.61
CA HIS A 150 -5.31 -9.89 23.81
C HIS A 150 -4.36 -10.10 22.62
N PRO A 151 -3.39 -9.20 22.40
CA PRO A 151 -2.38 -9.39 21.36
C PRO A 151 -1.46 -10.54 21.76
N HIS A 152 -1.12 -11.39 20.80
CA HIS A 152 -0.19 -12.49 20.99
C HIS A 152 1.14 -12.18 20.28
N GLN A 153 2.25 -12.30 21.02
CA GLN A 153 3.57 -12.14 20.47
C GLN A 153 4.05 -13.48 19.89
N PHE A 154 4.54 -13.45 18.65
CA PHE A 154 5.22 -14.61 18.08
C PHE A 154 6.56 -14.86 18.77
N ALA A 155 7.02 -16.10 18.78
CA ALA A 155 8.36 -16.40 19.26
C ALA A 155 9.41 -15.61 18.45
N PRO A 156 10.45 -15.06 19.08
CA PRO A 156 11.48 -14.28 18.38
C PRO A 156 12.07 -15.05 17.21
N GLY A 157 12.15 -14.42 16.03
CA GLY A 157 12.67 -15.01 14.81
C GLY A 157 11.81 -16.10 14.17
N SER A 158 10.60 -16.35 14.68
CA SER A 158 9.67 -17.36 14.12
C SER A 158 8.90 -16.85 12.90
N VAL A 159 8.84 -15.54 12.67
CA VAL A 159 8.16 -14.93 11.51
C VAL A 159 9.16 -14.23 10.63
N CYS A 160 8.96 -14.32 9.32
CA CYS A 160 9.71 -13.64 8.27
C CYS A 160 8.77 -13.14 7.15
#